data_10e188a161e4980921bae6e1620f621a
#
_entry.id   10e188a161e4980921bae6e1620f621a
#
_cell.length_a   1.000
_cell.length_b   1.000
_cell.length_c   1.000
_cell.angle_alpha   90.00
_cell.angle_beta   90.00
_cell.angle_gamma   90.00
#
_symmetry.space_group_name_H-M   'P 1'
#
loop_
_entity.id
_entity.type
_entity.pdbx_description
1 polymer ?
#
loop_
_entity_poly.entity_id
_entity_poly.type
_entity_poly.pdbx_seq_one_letter_code
_entity_poly.pdbx_strand_id
1 'polypeptide(L)'
;MLIRHDTLTQLVGDIFAAQGCSAAESERIARYLVAANLTGHDSHGVIRVPRYVAMLGRDEVRRDVTAAVVTDTPSFALVDGGYGFGQTVGPQAVQLGIAKALAGGIAVVGLRHAGHLGRIGEWAEMAAQAGLCSLHFVNVAGSELVAPFGGVERRFSTAPFAAGFLVPGRAPVVLDFATSLVAEGKVLVAANGGKPLPEGALIEPDGTLSQDPDTLYGPAVAGTARNAQNGLGAIRAFGEHKGSGLALICELVAGALTGSGCAGPGPRRFCNGMLSIYMAPGQFGSAEDLAAETTRYIDYFKACRPAEAGGEVLLPGEPEARRRAERIAAGVPLSDEVWRSLADTARTAGLDIARYPAAAGA
;
A
#
# COMPACT_ATOMS: atom_id res chain seq x y z
N MET A 1 4.63 21.54 6.02
CA MET A 1 6.08 21.76 5.86
C MET A 1 6.67 20.84 4.79
N LEU A 2 7.84 21.18 4.21
CA LEU A 2 8.58 20.31 3.29
C LEU A 2 9.81 19.73 3.99
N ILE A 3 10.10 18.44 3.77
CA ILE A 3 11.29 17.77 4.30
C ILE A 3 11.99 17.03 3.17
N ARG A 4 13.32 17.13 3.12
CA ARG A 4 14.11 16.35 2.15
C ARG A 4 13.91 14.86 2.38
N HIS A 5 13.79 14.11 1.31
CA HIS A 5 13.52 12.66 1.40
C HIS A 5 14.64 11.89 2.11
N ASP A 6 15.91 12.30 1.95
CA ASP A 6 17.06 11.74 2.64
C ASP A 6 17.00 11.96 4.16
N THR A 7 16.71 13.22 4.58
CA THR A 7 16.51 13.57 6.00
C THR A 7 15.34 12.77 6.61
N LEU A 8 14.23 12.64 5.87
CA LEU A 8 13.07 11.88 6.31
C LEU A 8 13.37 10.38 6.44
N THR A 9 14.14 9.84 5.49
CA THR A 9 14.59 8.44 5.53
C THR A 9 15.49 8.19 6.74
N GLN A 10 16.42 9.10 7.03
CA GLN A 10 17.27 9.01 8.22
C GLN A 10 16.44 9.06 9.50
N LEU A 11 15.51 10.02 9.64
CA LEU A 11 14.65 10.14 10.81
C LEU A 11 13.86 8.85 11.08
N VAL A 12 13.23 8.31 10.04
CA VAL A 12 12.43 7.06 10.17
C VAL A 12 13.34 5.88 10.53
N GLY A 13 14.50 5.76 9.88
CA GLY A 13 15.51 4.73 10.21
C GLY A 13 15.95 4.80 11.66
N ASP A 14 16.31 5.99 12.14
CA ASP A 14 16.76 6.21 13.52
C ASP A 14 15.65 5.89 14.54
N ILE A 15 14.36 6.20 14.22
CA ILE A 15 13.22 5.82 15.08
C ILE A 15 13.16 4.30 15.23
N PHE A 16 13.22 3.51 14.14
CA PHE A 16 13.11 2.05 14.21
C PHE A 16 14.37 1.41 14.82
N ALA A 17 15.55 1.97 14.59
CA ALA A 17 16.77 1.54 15.27
C ALA A 17 16.65 1.75 16.80
N ALA A 18 16.11 2.87 17.26
CA ALA A 18 15.83 3.12 18.68
C ALA A 18 14.76 2.17 19.27
N GLN A 19 13.89 1.61 18.42
CA GLN A 19 12.94 0.54 18.80
C GLN A 19 13.59 -0.85 18.80
N GLY A 20 14.90 -0.95 18.54
CA GLY A 20 15.66 -2.20 18.57
C GLY A 20 15.55 -3.05 17.31
N CYS A 21 15.11 -2.50 16.18
CA CYS A 21 15.25 -3.14 14.87
C CYS A 21 16.72 -3.13 14.44
N SER A 22 17.16 -4.14 13.69
CA SER A 22 18.49 -4.12 13.08
C SER A 22 18.66 -2.94 12.11
N ALA A 23 19.90 -2.54 11.84
CA ALA A 23 20.18 -1.48 10.88
C ALA A 23 19.55 -1.76 9.50
N ALA A 24 19.66 -3.01 9.02
CA ALA A 24 19.11 -3.43 7.73
C ALA A 24 17.57 -3.38 7.68
N GLU A 25 16.88 -3.71 8.78
CA GLU A 25 15.42 -3.60 8.84
C GLU A 25 14.96 -2.16 8.97
N SER A 26 15.61 -1.37 9.81
CA SER A 26 15.35 0.06 9.99
C SER A 26 15.47 0.82 8.65
N GLU A 27 16.53 0.55 7.88
CA GLU A 27 16.74 1.10 6.55
C GLU A 27 15.62 0.68 5.56
N ARG A 28 15.23 -0.60 5.56
CA ARG A 28 14.15 -1.09 4.68
C ARG A 28 12.82 -0.42 4.99
N ILE A 29 12.45 -0.36 6.28
CA ILE A 29 11.20 0.29 6.70
C ILE A 29 11.21 1.76 6.27
N ALA A 30 12.29 2.48 6.56
CA ALA A 30 12.44 3.89 6.19
C ALA A 30 12.32 4.10 4.67
N ARG A 31 13.07 3.33 3.89
CA ARG A 31 13.07 3.39 2.43
C ARG A 31 11.68 3.21 1.84
N TYR A 32 10.94 2.17 2.25
CA TYR A 32 9.62 1.88 1.67
C TYR A 32 8.55 2.88 2.11
N LEU A 33 8.58 3.35 3.36
CA LEU A 33 7.66 4.38 3.81
C LEU A 33 7.90 5.72 3.10
N VAL A 34 9.15 6.14 2.95
CA VAL A 34 9.49 7.37 2.23
C VAL A 34 9.22 7.22 0.74
N ALA A 35 9.47 6.05 0.13
CA ALA A 35 9.11 5.78 -1.26
C ALA A 35 7.61 5.92 -1.52
N ALA A 36 6.76 5.46 -0.59
CA ALA A 36 5.32 5.66 -0.67
C ALA A 36 4.95 7.15 -0.62
N ASN A 37 5.59 7.95 0.22
CA ASN A 37 5.42 9.40 0.20
C ASN A 37 5.88 9.99 -1.14
N LEU A 38 7.07 9.62 -1.63
CA LEU A 38 7.60 10.16 -2.89
C LEU A 38 6.63 9.93 -4.06
N THR A 39 5.97 8.78 -4.12
CA THR A 39 4.98 8.45 -5.16
C THR A 39 3.59 9.04 -4.88
N GLY A 40 3.38 9.74 -3.76
CA GLY A 40 2.10 10.37 -3.42
C GLY A 40 1.10 9.48 -2.71
N HIS A 41 1.52 8.30 -2.30
CA HIS A 41 0.74 7.38 -1.47
C HIS A 41 0.95 7.67 0.03
N ASP A 42 0.69 8.92 0.44
CA ASP A 42 0.98 9.44 1.78
C ASP A 42 0.33 8.63 2.90
N SER A 43 -0.82 8.01 2.63
CA SER A 43 -1.50 7.10 3.56
C SER A 43 -0.70 5.82 3.89
N HIS A 44 0.27 5.46 3.06
CA HIS A 44 1.18 4.31 3.23
C HIS A 44 2.62 4.76 3.54
N GLY A 45 2.83 6.07 3.70
CA GLY A 45 4.11 6.70 4.00
C GLY A 45 4.39 6.82 5.50
N VAL A 46 5.15 7.83 5.85
CA VAL A 46 5.66 8.07 7.23
C VAL A 46 4.57 8.33 8.27
N ILE A 47 3.35 8.63 7.85
CA ILE A 47 2.16 8.66 8.72
C ILE A 47 1.95 7.33 9.47
N ARG A 48 2.51 6.22 8.95
CA ARG A 48 2.41 4.90 9.57
C ARG A 48 3.42 4.67 10.70
N VAL A 49 4.45 5.49 10.84
CA VAL A 49 5.52 5.30 11.83
C VAL A 49 4.99 5.18 13.26
N PRO A 50 4.15 6.11 13.77
CA PRO A 50 3.64 6.00 15.14
C PRO A 50 2.85 4.70 15.37
N ARG A 51 2.03 4.31 14.37
CA ARG A 51 1.25 3.07 14.44
C ARG A 51 2.16 1.83 14.46
N TYR A 52 3.20 1.80 13.64
CA TYR A 52 4.13 0.66 13.60
C TYR A 52 4.92 0.53 14.90
N VAL A 53 5.34 1.65 15.50
CA VAL A 53 5.98 1.66 16.83
C VAL A 53 5.02 1.11 17.90
N ALA A 54 3.76 1.53 17.87
CA ALA A 54 2.74 1.01 18.77
C ALA A 54 2.48 -0.49 18.58
N MET A 55 2.45 -0.97 17.32
CA MET A 55 2.29 -2.39 16.98
C MET A 55 3.47 -3.24 17.49
N LEU A 56 4.70 -2.72 17.41
CA LEU A 56 5.87 -3.36 18.03
C LEU A 56 5.72 -3.52 19.53
N GLY A 57 5.29 -2.46 20.21
CA GLY A 57 5.09 -2.48 21.67
C GLY A 57 4.01 -3.47 22.13
N ARG A 58 3.09 -3.88 21.24
CA ARG A 58 2.01 -4.86 21.52
C ARG A 58 2.28 -6.25 20.93
N ASP A 59 3.47 -6.52 20.41
CA ASP A 59 3.81 -7.76 19.66
C ASP A 59 2.85 -8.06 18.49
N GLU A 60 2.20 -7.04 17.93
CA GLU A 60 1.37 -7.18 16.75
C GLU A 60 2.20 -7.32 15.48
N VAL A 61 3.40 -6.73 15.46
CA VAL A 61 4.44 -6.91 14.45
C VAL A 61 5.76 -7.26 15.13
N ARG A 62 6.59 -8.07 14.48
CA ARG A 62 7.87 -8.57 15.02
C ARG A 62 9.05 -8.03 14.24
N ARG A 63 10.13 -7.76 14.96
CA ARG A 63 11.39 -7.26 14.40
C ARG A 63 12.19 -8.39 13.78
N ASP A 64 12.97 -8.05 12.76
CA ASP A 64 14.04 -8.87 12.18
C ASP A 64 13.62 -10.29 11.80
N VAL A 65 12.36 -10.43 11.35
CA VAL A 65 11.83 -11.72 10.91
C VAL A 65 12.38 -12.04 9.52
N THR A 66 12.93 -13.24 9.37
CA THR A 66 13.13 -13.85 8.06
C THR A 66 11.91 -14.67 7.70
N ALA A 67 11.31 -14.42 6.54
CA ALA A 67 10.15 -15.17 6.09
C ALA A 67 10.52 -16.64 5.84
N ALA A 68 9.67 -17.54 6.32
CA ALA A 68 9.91 -18.97 6.18
C ALA A 68 9.20 -19.53 4.94
N VAL A 69 9.92 -20.23 4.08
CA VAL A 69 9.30 -20.97 2.97
C VAL A 69 8.68 -22.25 3.52
N VAL A 70 7.34 -22.35 3.47
CA VAL A 70 6.55 -23.45 3.99
C VAL A 70 6.35 -24.54 2.95
N THR A 71 6.11 -24.14 1.71
CA THR A 71 5.98 -25.03 0.57
C THR A 71 6.80 -24.46 -0.57
N ASP A 72 7.55 -25.32 -1.24
CA ASP A 72 8.40 -24.95 -2.36
C ASP A 72 8.31 -25.99 -3.50
N THR A 73 7.92 -25.51 -4.69
CA THR A 73 7.91 -26.27 -5.94
C THR A 73 8.52 -25.41 -7.05
N PRO A 74 8.82 -25.92 -8.24
CA PRO A 74 9.41 -25.10 -9.31
C PRO A 74 8.63 -23.81 -9.62
N SER A 75 7.28 -23.84 -9.64
CA SER A 75 6.42 -22.72 -10.03
C SER A 75 5.55 -22.17 -8.90
N PHE A 76 5.68 -22.70 -7.68
CA PHE A 76 4.85 -22.27 -6.55
C PHE A 76 5.68 -22.18 -5.28
N ALA A 77 5.34 -21.20 -4.42
CA ALA A 77 5.81 -21.18 -3.04
C ALA A 77 4.72 -20.64 -2.10
N LEU A 78 4.67 -21.18 -0.88
CA LEU A 78 3.95 -20.59 0.24
C LEU A 78 4.97 -20.11 1.26
N VAL A 79 4.89 -18.85 1.62
CA VAL A 79 5.82 -18.15 2.51
C VAL A 79 5.07 -17.68 3.76
N ASP A 80 5.61 -17.96 4.93
CA ASP A 80 5.09 -17.45 6.19
C ASP A 80 5.95 -16.26 6.65
N GLY A 81 5.36 -15.08 6.74
CA GLY A 81 6.01 -13.83 7.18
C GLY A 81 6.18 -13.72 8.68
N GLY A 82 5.69 -14.66 9.50
CA GLY A 82 5.90 -14.71 10.95
C GLY A 82 5.49 -13.44 11.69
N TYR A 83 4.59 -12.66 11.12
CA TYR A 83 4.19 -11.32 11.58
C TYR A 83 5.34 -10.29 11.57
N GLY A 84 6.37 -10.48 10.76
CA GLY A 84 7.42 -9.51 10.51
C GLY A 84 6.90 -8.27 9.78
N PHE A 85 7.68 -7.19 9.78
CA PHE A 85 7.34 -6.00 9.00
C PHE A 85 7.12 -6.34 7.52
N GLY A 86 6.03 -5.86 6.94
CA GLY A 86 5.74 -6.06 5.52
C GLY A 86 6.86 -5.56 4.61
N GLN A 87 7.58 -4.51 5.03
CA GLN A 87 8.75 -3.96 4.36
C GLN A 87 9.98 -4.89 4.40
N THR A 88 9.95 -5.91 5.26
CA THR A 88 11.01 -6.95 5.37
C THR A 88 10.58 -8.24 4.69
N VAL A 89 9.42 -8.78 5.05
CA VAL A 89 8.96 -10.09 4.53
C VAL A 89 8.33 -10.02 3.14
N GLY A 90 7.75 -8.86 2.78
CA GLY A 90 7.21 -8.61 1.45
C GLY A 90 8.24 -8.77 0.33
N PRO A 91 9.36 -8.00 0.35
CA PRO A 91 10.39 -8.13 -0.68
C PRO A 91 11.04 -9.52 -0.72
N GLN A 92 11.12 -10.25 0.41
CA GLN A 92 11.63 -11.63 0.41
C GLN A 92 10.71 -12.57 -0.39
N ALA A 93 9.40 -12.49 -0.19
CA ALA A 93 8.42 -13.27 -0.95
C ALA A 93 8.41 -12.88 -2.45
N VAL A 94 8.50 -11.57 -2.74
CA VAL A 94 8.55 -11.06 -4.12
C VAL A 94 9.81 -11.52 -4.84
N GLN A 95 10.98 -11.45 -4.21
CA GLN A 95 12.25 -11.92 -4.78
C GLN A 95 12.22 -13.42 -5.07
N LEU A 96 11.60 -14.23 -4.19
CA LEU A 96 11.42 -15.66 -4.45
C LEU A 96 10.55 -15.89 -5.70
N GLY A 97 9.45 -15.15 -5.83
CA GLY A 97 8.57 -15.23 -7.00
C GLY A 97 9.28 -14.82 -8.30
N ILE A 98 10.05 -13.73 -8.24
CA ILE A 98 10.88 -13.27 -9.37
C ILE A 98 11.87 -14.36 -9.78
N ALA A 99 12.64 -14.92 -8.85
CA ALA A 99 13.61 -15.97 -9.12
C ALA A 99 12.99 -17.20 -9.79
N LYS A 100 11.83 -17.65 -9.27
CA LYS A 100 11.09 -18.78 -9.85
C LYS A 100 10.56 -18.49 -11.26
N ALA A 101 9.99 -17.30 -11.47
CA ALA A 101 9.43 -16.93 -12.78
C ALA A 101 10.55 -16.76 -13.84
N LEU A 102 11.70 -16.22 -13.47
CA LEU A 102 12.85 -16.14 -14.36
C LEU A 102 13.39 -17.54 -14.74
N ALA A 103 13.37 -18.49 -13.81
CA ALA A 103 13.81 -19.86 -14.06
C ALA A 103 12.79 -20.71 -14.83
N GLY A 104 11.49 -20.56 -14.53
CA GLY A 104 10.43 -21.46 -15.01
C GLY A 104 9.37 -20.80 -15.89
N GLY A 105 9.48 -19.51 -16.17
CA GLY A 105 8.54 -18.74 -17.00
C GLY A 105 7.32 -18.21 -16.25
N ILE A 106 6.88 -18.87 -15.19
CA ILE A 106 5.75 -18.48 -14.34
C ILE A 106 6.00 -18.86 -12.89
N ALA A 107 5.51 -18.05 -11.95
CA ALA A 107 5.46 -18.41 -10.55
C ALA A 107 4.21 -17.89 -9.89
N VAL A 108 3.72 -18.63 -8.89
CA VAL A 108 2.69 -18.19 -7.94
C VAL A 108 3.28 -18.24 -6.53
N VAL A 109 3.21 -17.14 -5.80
CA VAL A 109 3.72 -17.06 -4.42
C VAL A 109 2.60 -16.58 -3.51
N GLY A 110 2.26 -17.39 -2.51
CA GLY A 110 1.43 -16.99 -1.38
C GLY A 110 2.31 -16.50 -0.23
N LEU A 111 2.05 -15.31 0.29
CA LEU A 111 2.62 -14.80 1.54
C LEU A 111 1.50 -14.68 2.57
N ARG A 112 1.67 -15.27 3.75
CA ARG A 112 0.74 -15.16 4.86
C ARG A 112 1.40 -14.55 6.08
N HIS A 113 0.59 -14.05 7.02
CA HIS A 113 1.04 -13.50 8.29
C HIS A 113 2.14 -12.42 8.14
N ALA A 114 2.01 -11.56 7.15
CA ALA A 114 2.87 -10.38 7.00
C ALA A 114 2.34 -9.23 7.85
N GLY A 115 3.19 -8.40 8.42
CA GLY A 115 2.81 -7.06 8.84
C GLY A 115 2.30 -6.24 7.65
N HIS A 116 1.87 -5.00 7.89
CA HIS A 116 1.33 -4.15 6.82
C HIS A 116 2.31 -4.02 5.65
N LEU A 117 1.89 -4.46 4.47
CA LEU A 117 2.73 -4.53 3.25
C LEU A 117 3.00 -3.16 2.61
N GLY A 118 2.38 -2.09 3.10
CA GLY A 118 2.58 -0.75 2.56
C GLY A 118 1.91 -0.54 1.20
N ARG A 119 2.57 0.21 0.31
CA ARG A 119 2.14 0.44 -1.07
C ARG A 119 2.37 -0.82 -1.89
N ILE A 120 1.32 -1.41 -2.42
CA ILE A 120 1.43 -2.70 -3.14
C ILE A 120 2.06 -2.55 -4.52
N GLY A 121 1.91 -1.40 -5.15
CA GLY A 121 2.59 -1.06 -6.40
C GLY A 121 4.11 -1.22 -6.36
N GLU A 122 4.74 -1.10 -5.19
CA GLU A 122 6.16 -1.33 -5.00
C GLU A 122 6.57 -2.76 -5.40
N TRP A 123 5.74 -3.73 -5.09
CA TRP A 123 5.99 -5.15 -5.41
C TRP A 123 5.82 -5.41 -6.91
N ALA A 124 4.89 -4.73 -7.55
CA ALA A 124 4.70 -4.76 -8.99
C ALA A 124 5.86 -4.06 -9.73
N GLU A 125 6.37 -2.94 -9.20
CA GLU A 125 7.58 -2.27 -9.71
C GLU A 125 8.82 -3.16 -9.62
N MET A 126 9.02 -3.87 -8.48
CA MET A 126 10.14 -4.83 -8.33
C MET A 126 10.10 -5.93 -9.39
N ALA A 127 8.93 -6.50 -9.66
CA ALA A 127 8.77 -7.53 -10.69
C ALA A 127 9.04 -6.97 -12.10
N ALA A 128 8.51 -5.79 -12.41
CA ALA A 128 8.72 -5.14 -13.70
C ALA A 128 10.19 -4.76 -13.93
N GLN A 129 10.90 -4.29 -12.91
CA GLN A 129 12.34 -4.03 -12.96
C GLN A 129 13.17 -5.29 -13.22
N ALA A 130 12.67 -6.45 -12.80
CA ALA A 130 13.27 -7.76 -13.09
C ALA A 130 12.87 -8.33 -14.46
N GLY A 131 12.14 -7.58 -15.29
CA GLY A 131 11.72 -8.01 -16.62
C GLY A 131 10.44 -8.86 -16.66
N LEU A 132 9.64 -8.85 -15.61
CA LEU A 132 8.43 -9.66 -15.47
C LEU A 132 7.16 -8.82 -15.53
N CYS A 133 6.04 -9.47 -15.88
CA CYS A 133 4.69 -8.97 -15.55
C CYS A 133 4.22 -9.63 -14.26
N SER A 134 3.40 -8.92 -13.47
CA SER A 134 2.92 -9.47 -12.19
C SER A 134 1.53 -8.97 -11.81
N LEU A 135 0.84 -9.78 -11.00
CA LEU A 135 -0.43 -9.46 -10.36
C LEU A 135 -0.30 -9.73 -8.86
N HIS A 136 -0.84 -8.86 -8.04
CA HIS A 136 -0.78 -8.95 -6.58
C HIS A 136 -2.18 -8.73 -6.00
N PHE A 137 -2.70 -9.73 -5.32
CA PHE A 137 -3.94 -9.68 -4.56
C PHE A 137 -3.59 -9.62 -3.08
N VAL A 138 -4.16 -8.68 -2.34
CA VAL A 138 -3.84 -8.49 -0.92
C VAL A 138 -5.13 -8.41 -0.11
N ASN A 139 -5.14 -9.10 1.03
CA ASN A 139 -6.18 -8.92 2.03
C ASN A 139 -5.64 -8.36 3.33
N VAL A 140 -6.54 -7.97 4.22
CA VAL A 140 -6.20 -7.43 5.54
C VAL A 140 -7.06 -8.13 6.59
N ALA A 141 -6.52 -9.14 7.23
CA ALA A 141 -7.16 -9.74 8.40
C ALA A 141 -7.11 -8.77 9.60
N GLY A 142 -8.15 -8.80 10.43
CA GLY A 142 -8.23 -7.97 11.64
C GLY A 142 -8.51 -6.47 11.38
N SER A 143 -9.02 -6.12 10.19
CA SER A 143 -9.46 -4.76 9.87
C SER A 143 -10.68 -4.82 8.96
N GLU A 144 -11.80 -4.26 9.40
CA GLU A 144 -13.05 -4.18 8.65
C GLU A 144 -13.45 -2.72 8.53
N LEU A 145 -13.50 -2.21 7.31
CA LEU A 145 -13.74 -0.80 7.01
C LEU A 145 -14.77 -0.60 5.91
N VAL A 146 -14.96 -1.60 5.05
CA VAL A 146 -15.67 -1.48 3.77
C VAL A 146 -16.90 -2.38 3.78
N ALA A 147 -18.03 -1.83 3.34
CA ALA A 147 -19.26 -2.58 3.12
C ALA A 147 -19.26 -3.25 1.73
N PRO A 148 -19.72 -4.49 1.61
CA PRO A 148 -19.96 -5.11 0.31
C PRO A 148 -21.07 -4.39 -0.45
N PHE A 149 -21.08 -4.51 -1.76
CA PHE A 149 -22.16 -3.97 -2.59
C PHE A 149 -23.51 -4.53 -2.17
N GLY A 150 -24.47 -3.64 -1.97
CA GLY A 150 -25.80 -3.99 -1.46
C GLY A 150 -25.90 -4.15 0.06
N GLY A 151 -24.78 -4.02 0.78
CA GLY A 151 -24.72 -4.06 2.25
C GLY A 151 -24.36 -2.71 2.85
N VAL A 152 -24.61 -2.56 4.15
CA VAL A 152 -24.26 -1.36 4.92
C VAL A 152 -23.25 -1.64 6.03
N GLU A 153 -23.01 -2.90 6.34
CA GLU A 153 -22.08 -3.32 7.39
C GLU A 153 -20.70 -3.64 6.83
N ARG A 154 -19.67 -3.33 7.59
CA ARG A 154 -18.28 -3.64 7.24
C ARG A 154 -18.06 -5.15 7.18
N ARG A 155 -17.42 -5.65 6.13
CA ARG A 155 -17.12 -7.09 5.96
C ARG A 155 -15.70 -7.35 5.51
N PHE A 156 -14.99 -6.36 4.98
CA PHE A 156 -13.59 -6.45 4.56
C PHE A 156 -12.90 -5.09 4.72
N SER A 157 -11.59 -5.10 4.56
CA SER A 157 -10.79 -3.89 4.56
C SER A 157 -10.68 -3.29 3.15
N THR A 158 -9.71 -2.43 2.92
CA THR A 158 -9.48 -1.79 1.62
C THR A 158 -8.92 -2.73 0.55
N ALA A 159 -8.55 -3.96 0.91
CA ALA A 159 -8.16 -5.10 0.07
C ALA A 159 -7.51 -4.67 -1.28
N PRO A 160 -6.23 -4.21 -1.29
CA PRO A 160 -5.63 -3.64 -2.49
C PRO A 160 -5.29 -4.71 -3.54
N PHE A 161 -5.32 -4.26 -4.80
CA PHE A 161 -4.86 -4.99 -5.97
C PHE A 161 -3.79 -4.18 -6.68
N ALA A 162 -2.71 -4.84 -7.12
CA ALA A 162 -1.72 -4.20 -7.98
C ALA A 162 -1.35 -5.10 -9.16
N ALA A 163 -0.98 -4.47 -10.26
CA ALA A 163 -0.47 -5.14 -11.45
C ALA A 163 0.70 -4.35 -12.04
N GLY A 164 1.77 -5.06 -12.40
CA GLY A 164 2.90 -4.51 -13.11
C GLY A 164 3.02 -5.13 -14.50
N PHE A 165 3.21 -4.31 -15.50
CA PHE A 165 3.45 -4.75 -16.85
C PHE A 165 4.76 -4.15 -17.36
N LEU A 166 5.70 -5.02 -17.72
CA LEU A 166 6.93 -4.61 -18.38
C LEU A 166 6.63 -4.01 -19.75
N VAL A 167 7.15 -2.81 -19.99
CA VAL A 167 7.11 -2.16 -21.30
C VAL A 167 8.55 -2.08 -21.84
N PRO A 168 8.92 -2.85 -22.86
CA PRO A 168 10.28 -2.83 -23.36
C PRO A 168 10.71 -1.42 -23.81
N GLY A 169 11.85 -0.94 -23.30
CA GLY A 169 12.39 0.39 -23.64
C GLY A 169 11.67 1.60 -23.03
N ARG A 170 10.67 1.40 -22.17
CA ARG A 170 9.90 2.46 -21.47
C ARG A 170 9.76 2.15 -19.98
N ALA A 171 9.25 3.10 -19.21
CA ALA A 171 8.83 2.86 -17.84
C ALA A 171 7.70 1.82 -17.80
N PRO A 172 7.67 0.94 -16.79
CA PRO A 172 6.59 -0.04 -16.65
C PRO A 172 5.25 0.64 -16.41
N VAL A 173 4.19 0.00 -16.84
CA VAL A 173 2.82 0.35 -16.43
C VAL A 173 2.56 -0.32 -15.09
N VAL A 174 2.24 0.47 -14.05
CA VAL A 174 1.98 -0.03 -12.70
C VAL A 174 0.64 0.47 -12.21
N LEU A 175 -0.31 -0.44 -12.11
CA LEU A 175 -1.62 -0.19 -11.53
C LEU A 175 -1.57 -0.58 -10.05
N ASP A 176 -1.97 0.31 -9.15
CA ASP A 176 -2.07 0.07 -7.71
C ASP A 176 -3.26 0.83 -7.15
N PHE A 177 -4.24 0.12 -6.61
CA PHE A 177 -5.44 0.73 -6.03
C PHE A 177 -6.07 -0.12 -4.92
N ALA A 178 -6.74 0.57 -4.00
CA ALA A 178 -7.64 -0.06 -3.04
C ALA A 178 -8.95 -0.45 -3.71
N THR A 179 -9.56 -1.56 -3.31
CA THR A 179 -10.91 -1.94 -3.80
C THR A 179 -12.03 -1.10 -3.18
N SER A 180 -11.71 -0.28 -2.19
CA SER A 180 -12.59 0.75 -1.63
C SER A 180 -12.58 2.02 -2.49
N LEU A 181 -13.66 2.80 -2.42
CA LEU A 181 -13.79 4.07 -3.15
C LEU A 181 -12.76 5.11 -2.69
N VAL A 182 -12.43 5.09 -1.41
CA VAL A 182 -11.35 5.89 -0.81
C VAL A 182 -10.54 5.04 0.17
N ALA A 183 -9.26 5.35 0.31
CA ALA A 183 -8.43 4.77 1.37
C ALA A 183 -8.84 5.36 2.73
N GLU A 184 -8.72 4.58 3.81
CA GLU A 184 -9.01 5.03 5.18
C GLU A 184 -8.24 6.30 5.56
N GLY A 185 -6.97 6.40 5.13
CA GLY A 185 -6.18 7.62 5.37
C GLY A 185 -6.77 8.89 4.73
N LYS A 186 -7.53 8.80 3.63
CA LYS A 186 -8.24 9.96 3.04
C LYS A 186 -9.44 10.37 3.90
N VAL A 187 -10.13 9.40 4.52
CA VAL A 187 -11.21 9.68 5.49
C VAL A 187 -10.63 10.39 6.71
N LEU A 188 -9.45 9.95 7.19
CA LEU A 188 -8.76 10.60 8.31
C LEU A 188 -8.35 12.04 7.97
N VAL A 189 -7.84 12.30 6.79
CA VAL A 189 -7.50 13.66 6.32
C VAL A 189 -8.74 14.55 6.32
N ALA A 190 -9.88 14.07 5.82
CA ALA A 190 -11.13 14.81 5.84
C ALA A 190 -11.63 15.05 7.28
N ALA A 191 -11.54 14.04 8.16
CA ALA A 191 -11.91 14.14 9.57
C ALA A 191 -11.09 15.21 10.33
N ASN A 192 -9.88 15.48 9.90
CA ASN A 192 -8.99 16.50 10.48
C ASN A 192 -9.09 17.86 9.76
N GLY A 193 -10.18 18.11 9.02
CA GLY A 193 -10.41 19.40 8.35
C GLY A 193 -9.65 19.59 7.05
N GLY A 194 -9.08 18.52 6.48
CA GLY A 194 -8.41 18.54 5.19
C GLY A 194 -9.38 18.43 4.00
N LYS A 195 -8.87 17.94 2.86
CA LYS A 195 -9.68 17.82 1.64
C LYS A 195 -10.93 16.95 1.87
N PRO A 196 -12.14 17.44 1.49
CA PRO A 196 -13.38 16.69 1.66
C PRO A 196 -13.37 15.39 0.85
N LEU A 197 -14.16 14.42 1.31
CA LEU A 197 -14.36 13.16 0.60
C LEU A 197 -15.23 13.37 -0.66
N PRO A 198 -15.09 12.50 -1.66
CA PRO A 198 -16.03 12.43 -2.76
C PRO A 198 -17.46 12.16 -2.25
N GLU A 199 -18.44 12.67 -2.97
CA GLU A 199 -19.85 12.40 -2.68
C GLU A 199 -20.12 10.89 -2.65
N GLY A 200 -20.84 10.42 -1.63
CA GLY A 200 -21.17 9.02 -1.48
C GLY A 200 -19.97 8.09 -1.25
N ALA A 201 -18.84 8.59 -0.74
CA ALA A 201 -17.69 7.76 -0.41
C ALA A 201 -17.97 6.80 0.75
N LEU A 202 -18.88 7.17 1.62
CA LEU A 202 -19.28 6.42 2.81
C LEU A 202 -20.75 6.04 2.74
N ILE A 203 -21.16 5.09 3.59
CA ILE A 203 -22.54 4.65 3.74
C ILE A 203 -22.88 4.54 5.22
N GLU A 204 -24.03 5.12 5.61
CA GLU A 204 -24.58 5.03 6.94
C GLU A 204 -25.28 3.68 7.19
N PRO A 205 -25.53 3.29 8.43
CA PRO A 205 -26.23 2.04 8.76
C PRO A 205 -27.66 1.94 8.17
N ASP A 206 -28.31 3.05 7.88
CA ASP A 206 -29.65 3.09 7.26
C ASP A 206 -29.58 3.02 5.71
N GLY A 207 -28.38 2.96 5.14
CA GLY A 207 -28.18 2.93 3.70
C GLY A 207 -28.01 4.30 3.03
N THR A 208 -28.10 5.39 3.79
CA THR A 208 -27.86 6.75 3.27
C THR A 208 -26.40 6.91 2.85
N LEU A 209 -26.17 7.50 1.68
CA LEU A 209 -24.82 7.83 1.21
C LEU A 209 -24.29 9.06 1.94
N SER A 210 -23.03 9.01 2.37
CA SER A 210 -22.38 10.06 3.14
C SER A 210 -21.03 10.43 2.59
N GLN A 211 -20.60 11.66 2.85
CA GLN A 211 -19.23 12.13 2.70
C GLN A 211 -18.68 12.66 4.03
N ASP A 212 -19.45 12.52 5.12
CA ASP A 212 -19.05 12.95 6.46
C ASP A 212 -18.10 11.91 7.06
N PRO A 213 -16.86 12.29 7.43
CA PRO A 213 -15.93 11.39 8.07
C PRO A 213 -16.44 10.77 9.37
N ASP A 214 -17.37 11.42 10.06
CA ASP A 214 -17.97 10.91 11.32
C ASP A 214 -18.78 9.63 11.09
N THR A 215 -19.26 9.37 9.88
CA THR A 215 -19.83 8.07 9.46
C THR A 215 -18.87 6.92 9.80
N LEU A 216 -17.56 7.09 9.60
CA LEU A 216 -16.54 6.06 9.86
C LEU A 216 -15.94 6.16 11.27
N TYR A 217 -15.69 7.39 11.75
CA TYR A 217 -14.95 7.63 12.98
C TYR A 217 -15.83 7.93 14.20
N GLY A 218 -17.14 8.16 14.01
CA GLY A 218 -17.99 8.73 15.01
C GLY A 218 -17.66 10.21 15.29
N PRO A 219 -18.45 10.89 16.15
CA PRO A 219 -18.21 12.27 16.52
C PRO A 219 -16.81 12.50 17.09
N ALA A 220 -16.23 13.65 16.78
CA ALA A 220 -14.92 14.02 17.31
C ALA A 220 -15.00 14.25 18.83
N VAL A 221 -14.08 13.61 19.57
CA VAL A 221 -13.92 13.83 21.02
C VAL A 221 -12.61 14.59 21.24
N ALA A 222 -12.71 15.74 21.90
CA ALA A 222 -11.55 16.59 22.15
C ALA A 222 -10.44 15.83 22.91
N GLY A 223 -9.20 15.95 22.45
CA GLY A 223 -8.03 15.32 23.07
C GLY A 223 -7.87 13.82 22.79
N THR A 224 -8.74 13.20 21.97
CA THR A 224 -8.61 11.80 21.58
C THR A 224 -8.28 11.65 20.10
N ALA A 225 -7.43 10.67 19.77
CA ALA A 225 -7.17 10.31 18.38
C ALA A 225 -8.40 9.69 17.72
N ARG A 226 -8.62 10.00 16.46
CA ARG A 226 -9.70 9.41 15.65
C ARG A 226 -9.50 7.90 15.51
N ASN A 227 -10.54 7.13 15.74
CA ASN A 227 -10.53 5.67 15.60
C ASN A 227 -11.67 5.23 14.70
N ALA A 228 -11.34 4.59 13.58
CA ALA A 228 -12.30 4.10 12.60
C ALA A 228 -13.30 3.05 13.16
N GLN A 229 -13.07 2.53 14.35
CA GLN A 229 -14.01 1.63 15.01
C GLN A 229 -15.16 2.34 15.75
N ASN A 230 -15.09 3.66 15.92
CA ASN A 230 -16.09 4.41 16.71
C ASN A 230 -17.33 4.77 15.90
N GLY A 231 -17.24 4.91 14.58
CA GLY A 231 -18.39 5.15 13.72
C GLY A 231 -19.12 3.86 13.37
N LEU A 232 -20.39 3.97 13.01
CA LEU A 232 -21.26 2.83 12.71
C LEU A 232 -21.37 2.53 11.21
N GLY A 233 -21.02 3.50 10.34
CA GLY A 233 -21.07 3.34 8.90
C GLY A 233 -19.79 2.76 8.33
N ALA A 234 -19.69 2.70 7.02
CA ALA A 234 -18.60 2.03 6.28
C ALA A 234 -18.12 2.84 5.09
N ILE A 235 -16.92 2.53 4.61
CA ILE A 235 -16.44 2.97 3.29
C ILE A 235 -17.13 2.12 2.22
N ARG A 236 -17.45 2.70 1.07
CA ARG A 236 -18.01 1.97 -0.07
C ARG A 236 -16.91 1.39 -0.95
N ALA A 237 -17.23 0.30 -1.65
CA ALA A 237 -16.36 -0.25 -2.69
C ALA A 237 -16.34 0.66 -3.93
N PHE A 238 -15.19 0.75 -4.64
CA PHE A 238 -15.15 1.49 -5.91
C PHE A 238 -15.99 0.78 -6.98
N GLY A 239 -16.61 1.57 -7.90
CA GLY A 239 -17.35 0.99 -9.02
C GLY A 239 -18.42 -0.03 -8.61
N GLU A 240 -19.01 0.14 -7.42
CA GLU A 240 -20.12 -0.66 -6.91
C GLU A 240 -19.76 -2.16 -6.78
N HIS A 241 -20.50 -3.04 -7.48
CA HIS A 241 -20.29 -4.48 -7.47
C HIS A 241 -18.89 -4.91 -7.97
N LYS A 242 -18.23 -4.08 -8.78
CA LYS A 242 -16.91 -4.40 -9.36
C LYS A 242 -15.82 -4.42 -8.27
N GLY A 243 -15.70 -3.34 -7.52
CA GLY A 243 -14.74 -3.26 -6.40
C GLY A 243 -15.08 -4.22 -5.27
N SER A 244 -16.38 -4.37 -4.95
CA SER A 244 -16.85 -5.35 -3.96
C SER A 244 -16.50 -6.79 -4.36
N GLY A 245 -16.71 -7.14 -5.63
CA GLY A 245 -16.36 -8.46 -6.16
C GLY A 245 -14.84 -8.72 -6.11
N LEU A 246 -14.04 -7.72 -6.51
CA LEU A 246 -12.58 -7.85 -6.46
C LEU A 246 -12.07 -7.95 -5.00
N ALA A 247 -12.67 -7.21 -4.06
CA ALA A 247 -12.35 -7.32 -2.64
C ALA A 247 -12.61 -8.73 -2.10
N LEU A 248 -13.76 -9.31 -2.46
CA LEU A 248 -14.07 -10.70 -2.10
C LEU A 248 -13.02 -11.68 -2.68
N ILE A 249 -12.61 -11.51 -3.93
CA ILE A 249 -11.54 -12.33 -4.52
C ILE A 249 -10.22 -12.13 -3.76
N CYS A 250 -9.84 -10.90 -3.40
CA CYS A 250 -8.65 -10.65 -2.59
C CYS A 250 -8.73 -11.38 -1.23
N GLU A 251 -9.87 -11.34 -0.54
CA GLU A 251 -10.07 -12.08 0.71
C GLU A 251 -9.92 -13.60 0.51
N LEU A 252 -10.48 -14.15 -0.56
CA LEU A 252 -10.42 -15.59 -0.82
C LEU A 252 -9.02 -16.06 -1.22
N VAL A 253 -8.34 -15.36 -2.15
CA VAL A 253 -7.04 -15.83 -2.66
C VAL A 253 -5.87 -15.41 -1.77
N ALA A 254 -5.91 -14.22 -1.17
CA ALA A 254 -4.84 -13.75 -0.30
C ALA A 254 -5.07 -14.07 1.18
N GLY A 255 -6.33 -14.23 1.60
CA GLY A 255 -6.69 -14.59 2.97
C GLY A 255 -6.87 -16.08 3.17
N ALA A 256 -7.90 -16.65 2.53
CA ALA A 256 -8.26 -18.07 2.74
C ALA A 256 -7.24 -19.03 2.12
N LEU A 257 -6.90 -18.84 0.83
CA LEU A 257 -6.04 -19.77 0.10
C LEU A 257 -4.60 -19.79 0.64
N THR A 258 -4.05 -18.63 1.06
CA THR A 258 -2.71 -18.56 1.66
C THR A 258 -2.68 -19.05 3.12
N GLY A 259 -3.84 -19.11 3.78
CA GLY A 259 -3.95 -19.38 5.22
C GLY A 259 -3.64 -18.19 6.11
N SER A 260 -3.59 -16.96 5.56
CA SER A 260 -3.44 -15.71 6.35
C SER A 260 -4.69 -15.40 7.18
N GLY A 261 -5.84 -15.92 6.75
CA GLY A 261 -7.17 -15.65 7.31
C GLY A 261 -7.85 -14.46 6.63
N CYS A 262 -9.17 -14.57 6.47
CA CYS A 262 -10.02 -13.50 5.97
C CYS A 262 -10.45 -12.55 7.10
N ALA A 263 -11.00 -11.39 6.74
CA ALA A 263 -11.78 -10.55 7.65
C ALA A 263 -12.94 -11.35 8.27
N GLY A 264 -13.40 -10.98 9.45
CA GLY A 264 -14.51 -11.70 10.08
C GLY A 264 -14.67 -11.38 11.57
N PRO A 265 -15.75 -11.85 12.20
CA PRO A 265 -16.07 -11.54 13.58
C PRO A 265 -15.03 -12.12 14.56
N GLY A 266 -14.94 -11.47 15.72
CA GLY A 266 -14.05 -11.84 16.82
C GLY A 266 -12.64 -11.27 16.73
N PRO A 267 -11.84 -11.44 17.80
CA PRO A 267 -10.51 -10.88 17.85
C PRO A 267 -9.60 -11.59 16.84
N ARG A 268 -9.07 -10.83 15.91
CA ARG A 268 -8.09 -11.29 14.92
C ARG A 268 -6.83 -10.42 14.99
N ARG A 269 -5.68 -11.06 14.91
CA ARG A 269 -4.42 -10.34 14.78
C ARG A 269 -4.39 -9.63 13.42
N PHE A 270 -4.03 -8.36 13.43
CA PHE A 270 -3.83 -7.60 12.20
C PHE A 270 -2.67 -8.21 11.40
N CYS A 271 -2.94 -8.60 10.16
CA CYS A 271 -1.90 -9.01 9.21
C CYS A 271 -2.39 -8.89 7.77
N ASN A 272 -1.44 -8.87 6.84
CA ASN A 272 -1.71 -9.04 5.43
C ASN A 272 -1.42 -10.46 4.97
N GLY A 273 -2.30 -10.98 4.11
CA GLY A 273 -2.01 -12.02 3.16
C GLY A 273 -1.78 -11.40 1.78
N MET A 274 -0.96 -12.03 0.97
CA MET A 274 -0.75 -11.66 -0.43
C MET A 274 -0.62 -12.90 -1.28
N LEU A 275 -1.36 -12.95 -2.41
CA LEU A 275 -1.09 -13.90 -3.49
C LEU A 275 -0.53 -13.12 -4.67
N SER A 276 0.62 -13.53 -5.16
CA SER A 276 1.28 -12.91 -6.31
C SER A 276 1.49 -13.91 -7.44
N ILE A 277 1.26 -13.46 -8.68
CA ILE A 277 1.51 -14.22 -9.90
C ILE A 277 2.57 -13.45 -10.70
N TYR A 278 3.61 -14.13 -11.11
CA TYR A 278 4.71 -13.58 -11.91
C TYR A 278 4.79 -14.31 -13.23
N MET A 279 4.98 -13.58 -14.32
CA MET A 279 5.01 -14.11 -15.69
C MET A 279 6.21 -13.54 -16.42
N ALA A 280 7.03 -14.42 -17.03
CA ALA A 280 8.11 -14.03 -17.92
C ALA A 280 7.55 -13.83 -19.32
N PRO A 281 7.55 -12.60 -19.87
CA PRO A 281 6.94 -12.31 -21.17
C PRO A 281 7.49 -13.13 -22.33
N GLY A 282 8.78 -13.49 -22.29
CA GLY A 282 9.42 -14.32 -23.30
C GLY A 282 8.84 -15.73 -23.49
N GLN A 283 7.96 -16.19 -22.58
CA GLN A 283 7.23 -17.44 -22.74
C GLN A 283 5.99 -17.30 -23.65
N PHE A 284 5.56 -16.08 -23.94
CA PHE A 284 4.35 -15.79 -24.74
C PHE A 284 4.66 -15.43 -26.19
N GLY A 285 5.92 -15.07 -26.50
CA GLY A 285 6.32 -14.67 -27.85
C GLY A 285 7.68 -13.99 -27.86
N SER A 286 8.05 -13.43 -29.00
CA SER A 286 9.31 -12.70 -29.13
C SER A 286 9.29 -11.37 -28.38
N ALA A 287 10.46 -10.92 -27.92
CA ALA A 287 10.60 -9.62 -27.29
C ALA A 287 10.27 -8.47 -28.26
N GLU A 288 10.58 -8.67 -29.55
CA GLU A 288 10.31 -7.70 -30.61
C GLU A 288 8.79 -7.53 -30.83
N ASP A 289 8.03 -8.62 -30.92
CA ASP A 289 6.57 -8.57 -31.11
C ASP A 289 5.89 -7.92 -29.89
N LEU A 290 6.33 -8.29 -28.67
CA LEU A 290 5.84 -7.68 -27.46
C LEU A 290 6.12 -6.17 -27.43
N ALA A 291 7.34 -5.76 -27.77
CA ALA A 291 7.73 -4.34 -27.78
C ALA A 291 6.94 -3.56 -28.83
N ALA A 292 6.78 -4.12 -30.04
CA ALA A 292 6.03 -3.49 -31.13
C ALA A 292 4.56 -3.29 -30.74
N GLU A 293 3.89 -4.34 -30.25
CA GLU A 293 2.46 -4.28 -29.93
C GLU A 293 2.18 -3.44 -28.68
N THR A 294 3.00 -3.52 -27.63
CA THR A 294 2.87 -2.67 -26.46
C THR A 294 3.07 -1.19 -26.81
N THR A 295 4.08 -0.86 -27.61
CA THR A 295 4.33 0.50 -28.06
C THR A 295 3.16 1.03 -28.87
N ARG A 296 2.71 0.27 -29.86
CA ARG A 296 1.57 0.62 -30.71
C ARG A 296 0.32 0.91 -29.88
N TYR A 297 0.01 0.03 -28.91
CA TYR A 297 -1.21 0.18 -28.10
C TYR A 297 -1.11 1.35 -27.12
N ILE A 298 0.04 1.55 -26.49
CA ILE A 298 0.27 2.68 -25.57
C ILE A 298 0.17 4.01 -26.34
N ASP A 299 0.78 4.11 -27.54
CA ASP A 299 0.70 5.31 -28.36
C ASP A 299 -0.75 5.59 -28.81
N TYR A 300 -1.50 4.55 -29.20
CA TYR A 300 -2.93 4.65 -29.51
C TYR A 300 -3.74 5.10 -28.28
N PHE A 301 -3.50 4.54 -27.10
CA PHE A 301 -4.18 4.91 -25.86
C PHE A 301 -3.92 6.38 -25.50
N LYS A 302 -2.67 6.83 -25.58
CA LYS A 302 -2.28 8.21 -25.25
C LYS A 302 -2.71 9.23 -26.30
N ALA A 303 -2.96 8.81 -27.53
CA ALA A 303 -3.50 9.66 -28.59
C ALA A 303 -4.99 10.00 -28.42
N CYS A 304 -5.67 9.39 -27.44
CA CYS A 304 -7.05 9.75 -27.12
C CYS A 304 -7.14 11.23 -26.76
N ARG A 305 -8.15 11.92 -27.33
CA ARG A 305 -8.38 13.34 -26.99
C ARG A 305 -8.71 13.48 -25.50
N PRO A 306 -7.98 14.32 -24.76
CA PRO A 306 -8.28 14.59 -23.36
C PRO A 306 -9.72 15.12 -23.18
N ALA A 307 -10.34 14.78 -22.05
CA ALA A 307 -11.69 15.25 -21.71
C ALA A 307 -11.71 16.75 -21.44
N GLU A 308 -10.63 17.29 -20.90
CA GLU A 308 -10.47 18.72 -20.60
C GLU A 308 -9.46 19.34 -21.56
N ALA A 309 -9.68 20.62 -21.95
CA ALA A 309 -8.74 21.36 -22.78
C ALA A 309 -7.40 21.52 -22.06
N GLY A 310 -6.30 21.13 -22.70
CA GLY A 310 -4.96 21.12 -22.09
C GLY A 310 -4.71 19.96 -21.12
N GLY A 311 -5.65 19.05 -20.94
CA GLY A 311 -5.47 17.83 -20.18
C GLY A 311 -4.56 16.82 -20.87
N GLU A 312 -4.27 15.73 -20.17
CA GLU A 312 -3.42 14.64 -20.67
C GLU A 312 -4.02 13.28 -20.28
N VAL A 313 -3.94 12.31 -21.19
CA VAL A 313 -4.27 10.91 -20.90
C VAL A 313 -3.05 10.24 -20.28
N LEU A 314 -3.17 9.80 -19.03
CA LEU A 314 -2.08 9.21 -18.27
C LEU A 314 -2.19 7.69 -18.20
N LEU A 315 -1.05 7.02 -18.26
CA LEU A 315 -0.93 5.59 -17.95
C LEU A 315 -0.85 5.38 -16.43
N PRO A 316 -1.30 4.23 -15.92
CA PRO A 316 -1.05 3.86 -14.53
C PRO A 316 0.46 3.85 -14.23
N GLY A 317 0.86 4.53 -13.13
CA GLY A 317 2.25 4.73 -12.75
C GLY A 317 2.86 6.07 -13.20
N GLU A 318 2.35 6.73 -14.24
CA GLU A 318 2.86 8.05 -14.67
C GLU A 318 2.62 9.15 -13.60
N PRO A 319 1.44 9.24 -12.95
CA PRO A 319 1.25 10.21 -11.86
C PRO A 319 2.23 10.02 -10.70
N GLU A 320 2.50 8.76 -10.35
CA GLU A 320 3.43 8.38 -9.30
C GLU A 320 4.87 8.77 -9.65
N ALA A 321 5.30 8.50 -10.89
CA ALA A 321 6.62 8.85 -11.38
C ALA A 321 6.85 10.37 -11.40
N ARG A 322 5.86 11.15 -11.86
CA ARG A 322 5.91 12.63 -11.84
C ARG A 322 6.03 13.16 -10.42
N ARG A 323 5.17 12.68 -9.54
CA ARG A 323 5.18 13.10 -8.13
C ARG A 323 6.48 12.74 -7.43
N ARG A 324 7.03 11.57 -7.76
CA ARG A 324 8.35 11.17 -7.26
C ARG A 324 9.44 12.15 -7.67
N ALA A 325 9.49 12.53 -8.95
CA ALA A 325 10.47 13.50 -9.45
C ALA A 325 10.30 14.88 -8.77
N GLU A 326 9.07 15.37 -8.65
CA GLU A 326 8.74 16.63 -7.98
C GLU A 326 9.17 16.61 -6.50
N ARG A 327 8.83 15.53 -5.76
CA ARG A 327 9.12 15.43 -4.33
C ARG A 327 10.60 15.16 -4.02
N ILE A 328 11.33 14.55 -4.93
CA ILE A 328 12.80 14.43 -4.83
C ILE A 328 13.43 15.83 -4.96
N ALA A 329 12.97 16.65 -5.88
CA ALA A 329 13.51 17.98 -6.11
C ALA A 329 13.11 19.00 -5.03
N ALA A 330 11.82 19.02 -4.67
CA ALA A 330 11.26 20.04 -3.76
C ALA A 330 11.21 19.61 -2.28
N GLY A 331 11.22 18.32 -2.00
CA GLY A 331 10.98 17.74 -0.67
C GLY A 331 9.59 17.10 -0.57
N VAL A 332 9.43 16.26 0.42
CA VAL A 332 8.18 15.56 0.76
C VAL A 332 7.29 16.50 1.57
N PRO A 333 6.06 16.81 1.12
CA PRO A 333 5.12 17.63 1.89
C PRO A 333 4.52 16.79 3.02
N LEU A 334 4.63 17.28 4.25
CA LEU A 334 3.96 16.72 5.42
C LEU A 334 3.02 17.78 6.00
N SER A 335 1.80 17.35 6.40
CA SER A 335 0.95 18.22 7.21
C SER A 335 1.58 18.44 8.59
N ASP A 336 1.20 19.53 9.25
CA ASP A 336 1.73 19.85 10.59
C ASP A 336 1.36 18.75 11.61
N GLU A 337 0.23 18.09 11.43
CA GLU A 337 -0.20 16.99 12.28
C GLU A 337 0.67 15.75 12.09
N VAL A 338 0.93 15.35 10.84
CA VAL A 338 1.80 14.21 10.53
C VAL A 338 3.22 14.47 11.05
N TRP A 339 3.74 15.68 10.83
CA TRP A 339 5.05 16.06 11.35
C TRP A 339 5.11 16.03 12.87
N ARG A 340 4.10 16.60 13.55
CA ARG A 340 4.03 16.61 15.02
C ARG A 340 4.02 15.19 15.56
N SER A 341 3.17 14.32 15.03
CA SER A 341 3.07 12.93 15.46
C SER A 341 4.37 12.15 15.24
N LEU A 342 5.06 12.39 14.12
CA LEU A 342 6.37 11.80 13.81
C LEU A 342 7.45 12.33 14.78
N ALA A 343 7.48 13.63 15.03
CA ALA A 343 8.42 14.27 15.95
C ALA A 343 8.22 13.81 17.40
N ASP A 344 6.97 13.65 17.84
CA ASP A 344 6.67 13.14 19.18
C ASP A 344 7.08 11.67 19.32
N THR A 345 6.90 10.86 18.28
CA THR A 345 7.39 9.48 18.24
C THR A 345 8.92 9.44 18.34
N ALA A 346 9.62 10.33 17.62
CA ALA A 346 11.07 10.44 17.67
C ALA A 346 11.58 10.86 19.06
N ARG A 347 10.95 11.86 19.68
CA ARG A 347 11.29 12.31 21.05
C ARG A 347 11.07 11.19 22.07
N THR A 348 9.96 10.45 21.96
CA THR A 348 9.67 9.30 22.83
C THR A 348 10.73 8.21 22.65
N ALA A 349 11.30 8.06 21.47
CA ALA A 349 12.41 7.17 21.17
C ALA A 349 13.79 7.74 21.63
N GLY A 350 13.84 8.91 22.26
CA GLY A 350 15.08 9.55 22.74
C GLY A 350 15.88 10.30 21.66
N LEU A 351 15.28 10.59 20.52
CA LEU A 351 15.95 11.28 19.41
C LEU A 351 15.79 12.82 19.51
N ASP A 352 16.86 13.54 19.22
CA ASP A 352 16.82 14.99 19.07
C ASP A 352 16.30 15.37 17.67
N ILE A 353 15.09 15.92 17.62
CA ILE A 353 14.41 16.29 16.37
C ILE A 353 15.12 17.43 15.62
N ALA A 354 15.93 18.24 16.31
CA ALA A 354 16.69 19.33 15.68
C ALA A 354 17.73 18.83 14.65
N ARG A 355 18.09 17.55 14.71
CA ARG A 355 18.99 16.92 13.74
C ARG A 355 18.33 16.68 12.37
N TYR A 356 17.01 16.85 12.25
CA TYR A 356 16.24 16.58 11.04
C TYR A 356 15.50 17.84 10.56
N PRO A 357 16.24 18.79 9.97
CA PRO A 357 15.69 20.09 9.61
C PRO A 357 14.68 20.01 8.45
N ALA A 358 13.75 20.95 8.39
CA ALA A 358 12.93 21.19 7.22
C ALA A 358 13.80 21.51 6.00
N ALA A 359 13.26 21.32 4.78
CA ALA A 359 13.93 21.75 3.57
C ALA A 359 14.10 23.28 3.58
N ALA A 360 15.26 23.77 3.18
CA ALA A 360 15.51 25.19 3.07
C ALA A 360 14.59 25.80 2.00
N GLY A 361 13.80 26.82 2.38
CA GLY A 361 12.86 27.50 1.47
C GLY A 361 11.40 27.03 1.60
N ALA A 362 11.05 26.30 2.65
CA ALA A 362 9.66 25.94 2.95
C ALA A 362 8.95 27.03 3.77
#